data_d796eb76d3c27d5e155fb78fb83f7cbe
#
_entry.id   d796eb76d3c27d5e155fb78fb83f7cbe
#
_cell.length_a   1.000
_cell.length_b   1.000
_cell.length_c   1.000
_cell.angle_alpha   90.00
_cell.angle_beta   90.00
_cell.angle_gamma   90.00
#
_symmetry.space_group_name_H-M   'P 1'
#
loop_
_entity.id
_entity.type
_entity.pdbx_description
1 polymer ?
#
loop_
_entity_poly.entity_id
_entity_poly.type
_entity_poly.pdbx_seq_one_letter_code
_entity_poly.pdbx_strand_id
1 'polypeptide(L)'
;MSLERFTTLFPLWTLLGSLLALVHPPLFSWFRGPLITIGLGLIMLGMGLGLAPRDFLRVSRQPGTATVGLISQFLVMPTLAAAIAMVLQLPTPLAVGLILVGCCPGGTASNVVTLIAKGDVALSVVMTSISTVAAVVLTPLLKDVLASQ
;
A
#
# COMPACT_ATOMS: atom_id res chain seq x y z
N MET A 1 1.22 -30.30 -6.18
CA MET A 1 1.70 -29.20 -5.35
C MET A 1 0.45 -28.40 -4.98
N SER A 2 0.00 -28.46 -3.72
CA SER A 2 -1.28 -27.87 -3.34
C SER A 2 -1.22 -26.33 -3.45
N LEU A 3 -2.30 -25.71 -3.94
CA LEU A 3 -2.46 -24.27 -4.09
C LEU A 3 -2.04 -23.50 -2.81
N GLU A 4 -2.29 -24.11 -1.64
CA GLU A 4 -1.91 -23.56 -0.34
C GLU A 4 -0.38 -23.39 -0.17
N ARG A 5 0.43 -24.34 -0.65
CA ARG A 5 1.89 -24.21 -0.60
C ARG A 5 2.41 -23.12 -1.55
N PHE A 6 1.74 -22.92 -2.67
CA PHE A 6 2.10 -21.86 -3.61
C PHE A 6 1.85 -20.47 -3.02
N THR A 7 0.72 -20.29 -2.34
CA THR A 7 0.40 -19.03 -1.64
C THR A 7 1.24 -18.79 -0.40
N THR A 8 1.62 -19.83 0.33
CA THR A 8 2.49 -19.68 1.51
C THR A 8 3.91 -19.25 1.12
N LEU A 9 4.36 -19.59 -0.09
CA LEU A 9 5.66 -19.20 -0.63
C LEU A 9 5.64 -17.84 -1.37
N PHE A 10 4.55 -17.08 -1.26
CA PHE A 10 4.44 -15.74 -1.87
C PHE A 10 5.62 -14.81 -1.55
N PRO A 11 6.13 -14.70 -0.30
CA PRO A 11 7.32 -13.88 -0.01
C PRO A 11 8.57 -14.34 -0.78
N LEU A 12 8.72 -15.65 -0.98
CA LEU A 12 9.83 -16.21 -1.73
C LEU A 12 9.73 -15.87 -3.23
N TRP A 13 8.54 -15.97 -3.80
CA TRP A 13 8.30 -15.62 -5.20
C TRP A 13 8.52 -14.14 -5.49
N THR A 14 8.09 -13.27 -4.56
CA THR A 14 8.33 -11.82 -4.69
C THR A 14 9.82 -11.49 -4.59
N LEU A 15 10.55 -12.15 -3.70
CA LEU A 15 11.99 -11.95 -3.55
C LEU A 15 12.77 -12.43 -4.78
N LEU A 16 12.44 -13.61 -5.30
CA LEU A 16 13.04 -14.15 -6.52
C LEU A 16 12.71 -13.29 -7.75
N GLY A 17 11.46 -12.84 -7.87
CA GLY A 17 11.04 -11.94 -8.94
C GLY A 17 11.76 -10.59 -8.91
N SER A 18 11.95 -10.04 -7.70
CA SER A 18 12.70 -8.79 -7.51
C SER A 18 14.17 -8.93 -7.86
N LEU A 19 14.81 -10.03 -7.44
CA LEU A 19 16.21 -10.33 -7.80
C LEU A 19 16.36 -10.50 -9.32
N LEU A 20 15.43 -11.23 -9.95
CA LEU A 20 15.44 -11.42 -11.40
C LEU A 20 15.24 -10.09 -12.14
N ALA A 21 14.38 -9.21 -11.64
CA ALA A 21 14.17 -7.88 -12.20
C ALA A 21 15.41 -6.98 -12.10
N LEU A 22 16.21 -7.13 -11.04
CA LEU A 22 17.47 -6.41 -10.88
C LEU A 22 18.54 -6.91 -11.85
N VAL A 23 18.61 -8.22 -12.09
CA VAL A 23 19.62 -8.83 -13.00
C VAL A 23 19.24 -8.64 -14.46
N HIS A 24 17.95 -8.76 -14.80
CA HIS A 24 17.42 -8.65 -16.17
C HIS A 24 16.22 -7.68 -16.25
N PRO A 25 16.44 -6.36 -16.16
CA PRO A 25 15.38 -5.36 -16.26
C PRO A 25 14.50 -5.46 -17.53
N PRO A 26 15.04 -5.87 -18.71
CA PRO A 26 14.21 -5.97 -19.93
C PRO A 26 13.06 -6.96 -19.85
N LEU A 27 13.19 -8.02 -19.02
CA LEU A 27 12.14 -9.03 -18.84
C LEU A 27 10.84 -8.46 -18.27
N PHE A 28 10.93 -7.38 -17.47
CA PHE A 28 9.78 -6.75 -16.81
C PHE A 28 9.40 -5.41 -17.43
N SER A 29 10.21 -4.90 -18.37
CA SER A 29 9.98 -3.59 -18.97
C SER A 29 8.73 -3.51 -19.88
N TRP A 30 8.20 -4.65 -20.32
CA TRP A 30 6.95 -4.73 -21.08
C TRP A 30 5.71 -4.54 -20.20
N PHE A 31 5.82 -4.80 -18.89
CA PHE A 31 4.73 -4.64 -17.94
C PHE A 31 4.67 -3.18 -17.43
N ARG A 32 4.12 -2.29 -18.27
CA ARG A 32 4.09 -0.84 -18.03
C ARG A 32 2.69 -0.26 -18.19
N GLY A 33 2.45 0.88 -17.56
CA GLY A 33 1.25 1.71 -17.77
C GLY A 33 -0.06 0.93 -17.64
N PRO A 34 -0.82 0.74 -18.74
CA PRO A 34 -2.16 0.14 -18.68
C PRO A 34 -2.19 -1.28 -18.11
N LEU A 35 -1.12 -2.07 -18.35
CA LEU A 35 -1.05 -3.46 -17.85
C LEU A 35 -0.93 -3.50 -16.33
N ILE A 36 -0.21 -2.56 -15.72
CA ILE A 36 -0.13 -2.42 -14.26
C ILE A 36 -1.52 -2.08 -13.71
N THR A 37 -2.22 -1.13 -14.31
CA THR A 37 -3.55 -0.71 -13.89
C THR A 37 -4.55 -1.86 -13.99
N ILE A 38 -4.54 -2.61 -15.10
CA ILE A 38 -5.40 -3.78 -15.28
C ILE A 38 -5.05 -4.87 -14.27
N GLY A 39 -3.77 -5.16 -14.05
CA GLY A 39 -3.31 -6.13 -13.06
C GLY A 39 -3.77 -5.79 -11.65
N LEU A 40 -3.60 -4.54 -11.23
CA LEU A 40 -4.09 -4.05 -9.94
C LEU A 40 -5.61 -4.14 -9.85
N GLY A 41 -6.33 -3.78 -10.92
CA GLY A 41 -7.79 -3.88 -10.99
C GLY A 41 -8.28 -5.33 -10.83
N LEU A 42 -7.62 -6.30 -11.47
CA LEU A 42 -7.94 -7.72 -11.34
C LEU A 42 -7.69 -8.25 -9.91
N ILE A 43 -6.59 -7.85 -9.29
CA ILE A 43 -6.30 -8.20 -7.88
C ILE A 43 -7.40 -7.65 -6.97
N MET A 44 -7.75 -6.38 -7.13
CA MET A 44 -8.81 -5.72 -6.33
C MET A 44 -10.17 -6.37 -6.56
N LEU A 45 -10.50 -6.71 -7.81
CA LEU A 45 -11.74 -7.41 -8.14
C LEU A 45 -11.78 -8.79 -7.46
N GLY A 46 -10.70 -9.57 -7.56
CA GLY A 46 -10.62 -10.89 -6.94
C GLY A 46 -10.80 -10.84 -5.42
N MET A 47 -10.19 -9.84 -4.76
CA MET A 47 -10.37 -9.64 -3.33
C MET A 47 -11.79 -9.18 -2.98
N GLY A 48 -12.37 -8.27 -3.78
CA GLY A 48 -13.74 -7.78 -3.59
C GLY A 48 -14.79 -8.88 -3.72
N LEU A 49 -14.60 -9.82 -4.65
CA LEU A 49 -15.49 -10.97 -4.83
C LEU A 49 -15.49 -11.93 -3.62
N GLY A 50 -14.39 -11.96 -2.86
CA GLY A 50 -14.29 -12.77 -1.63
C GLY A 50 -14.96 -12.15 -0.41
N LEU A 51 -15.41 -10.88 -0.48
CA LEU A 51 -16.01 -10.16 0.63
C LEU A 51 -17.54 -10.17 0.55
N ALA A 52 -18.20 -10.46 1.66
CA ALA A 52 -19.64 -10.35 1.77
C ALA A 52 -20.06 -8.92 2.19
N PRO A 53 -21.23 -8.43 1.77
CA PRO A 53 -21.73 -7.10 2.18
C PRO A 53 -21.80 -6.92 3.71
N ARG A 54 -22.03 -8.00 4.44
CA ARG A 54 -22.03 -8.02 5.92
C ARG A 54 -20.67 -7.66 6.54
N ASP A 55 -19.58 -7.93 5.82
CA ASP A 55 -18.23 -7.63 6.31
C ASP A 55 -17.99 -6.12 6.31
N PHE A 56 -18.49 -5.42 5.30
CA PHE A 56 -18.47 -3.95 5.26
C PHE A 56 -19.34 -3.34 6.36
N LEU A 57 -20.53 -3.91 6.61
CA LEU A 57 -21.40 -3.47 7.71
C LEU A 57 -20.74 -3.68 9.08
N ARG A 58 -19.94 -4.75 9.25
CA ARG A 58 -19.20 -4.98 10.48
C ARG A 58 -18.14 -3.90 10.69
N VAL A 59 -17.37 -3.56 9.66
CA VAL A 59 -16.34 -2.50 9.74
C VAL A 59 -16.98 -1.14 10.00
N SER A 60 -18.11 -0.81 9.38
CA SER A 60 -18.81 0.45 9.61
C SER A 60 -19.32 0.62 11.05
N ARG A 61 -19.51 -0.49 11.77
CA ARG A 61 -19.87 -0.49 13.21
C ARG A 61 -18.67 -0.32 14.14
N GLN A 62 -17.44 -0.36 13.60
CA GLN A 62 -16.20 -0.18 14.36
C GLN A 62 -15.38 1.00 13.80
N PRO A 63 -15.93 2.23 13.80
CA PRO A 63 -15.26 3.38 13.20
C PRO A 63 -13.95 3.73 13.90
N GLY A 64 -13.81 3.40 15.19
CA GLY A 64 -12.60 3.66 15.98
C GLY A 64 -11.36 2.99 15.39
N THR A 65 -11.46 1.72 15.00
CA THR A 65 -10.32 0.98 14.42
C THR A 65 -9.88 1.58 13.08
N ALA A 66 -10.84 1.92 12.22
CA ALA A 66 -10.56 2.55 10.93
C ALA A 66 -9.94 3.95 11.12
N THR A 67 -10.45 4.72 12.07
CA THR A 67 -9.93 6.07 12.38
C THR A 67 -8.51 6.02 12.92
N VAL A 68 -8.21 5.12 13.86
CA VAL A 68 -6.85 4.94 14.41
C VAL A 68 -5.88 4.55 13.29
N GLY A 69 -6.28 3.62 12.42
CA GLY A 69 -5.45 3.23 11.28
C GLY A 69 -5.20 4.39 10.30
N LEU A 70 -6.23 5.19 10.01
CA LEU A 70 -6.10 6.36 9.14
C LEU A 70 -5.16 7.42 9.74
N ILE A 71 -5.33 7.74 11.01
CA ILE A 71 -4.46 8.68 11.73
C ILE A 71 -3.03 8.17 11.75
N SER A 72 -2.83 6.88 12.07
CA SER A 72 -1.50 6.27 12.04
C SER A 72 -0.85 6.35 10.66
N GLN A 73 -1.60 6.10 9.60
CA GLN A 73 -1.10 6.18 8.23
C GLN A 73 -0.61 7.58 7.89
N PHE A 74 -1.42 8.61 8.10
CA PHE A 74 -1.11 9.99 7.70
C PHE A 74 -0.28 10.78 8.73
N LEU A 75 -0.09 10.26 9.93
CA LEU A 75 0.77 10.87 10.94
C LEU A 75 2.12 10.18 11.01
N VAL A 76 2.13 8.85 11.20
CA VAL A 76 3.37 8.10 11.46
C VAL A 76 4.22 7.96 10.20
N MET A 77 3.61 7.60 9.06
CA MET A 77 4.37 7.36 7.83
C MET A 77 5.07 8.62 7.29
N PRO A 78 4.38 9.79 7.15
CA PRO A 78 5.04 11.01 6.70
C PRO A 78 6.11 11.50 7.67
N THR A 79 5.86 11.44 8.99
CA THR A 79 6.84 11.88 9.99
C THR A 79 8.08 10.99 10.01
N LEU A 80 7.91 9.67 9.87
CA LEU A 80 9.04 8.74 9.73
C LEU A 80 9.81 8.99 8.44
N ALA A 81 9.12 9.23 7.34
CA ALA A 81 9.78 9.54 6.06
C ALA A 81 10.61 10.83 6.16
N ALA A 82 10.07 11.87 6.78
CA ALA A 82 10.80 13.12 7.01
C ALA A 82 12.00 12.90 7.96
N ALA A 83 11.80 12.17 9.07
CA ALA A 83 12.88 11.85 10.00
C ALA A 83 14.01 11.06 9.33
N ILE A 84 13.69 10.06 8.51
CA ILE A 84 14.68 9.27 7.76
C ILE A 84 15.42 10.17 6.76
N ALA A 85 14.71 11.05 6.04
CA ALA A 85 15.32 11.98 5.10
C ALA A 85 16.34 12.90 5.79
N MET A 86 16.01 13.39 6.98
CA MET A 86 16.90 14.25 7.79
C MET A 86 18.10 13.46 8.33
N VAL A 87 17.90 12.28 8.90
CA VAL A 87 18.97 11.45 9.48
C VAL A 87 19.97 11.00 8.42
N LEU A 88 19.47 10.61 7.23
CA LEU A 88 20.31 10.20 6.11
C LEU A 88 20.88 11.37 5.30
N GLN A 89 20.52 12.62 5.67
CA GLN A 89 20.95 13.84 4.95
C GLN A 89 20.73 13.71 3.43
N LEU A 90 19.55 13.22 3.04
CA LEU A 90 19.25 12.98 1.63
C LEU A 90 19.24 14.29 0.84
N PRO A 91 19.77 14.30 -0.40
CA PRO A 91 19.63 15.44 -1.27
C PRO A 91 18.15 15.75 -1.50
N THR A 92 17.82 17.05 -1.62
CA THR A 92 16.45 17.56 -1.68
C THR A 92 15.50 16.77 -2.60
N PRO A 93 15.87 16.38 -3.83
CA PRO A 93 14.96 15.62 -4.69
C PRO A 93 14.58 14.24 -4.13
N LEU A 94 15.53 13.57 -3.46
CA LEU A 94 15.28 12.26 -2.84
C LEU A 94 14.49 12.41 -1.54
N ALA A 95 14.77 13.43 -0.74
CA ALA A 95 14.02 13.74 0.48
C ALA A 95 12.54 14.00 0.17
N VAL A 96 12.27 14.87 -0.81
CA VAL A 96 10.91 15.17 -1.26
C VAL A 96 10.20 13.92 -1.80
N GLY A 97 10.91 13.09 -2.58
CA GLY A 97 10.38 11.82 -3.07
C GLY A 97 10.02 10.87 -1.94
N LEU A 98 10.87 10.72 -0.94
CA LEU A 98 10.63 9.84 0.22
C LEU A 98 9.43 10.34 1.06
N ILE A 99 9.36 11.64 1.33
CA ILE A 99 8.23 12.26 2.04
C ILE A 99 6.93 12.06 1.26
N LEU A 100 6.97 12.26 -0.06
CA LEU A 100 5.80 12.05 -0.91
C LEU A 100 5.28 10.60 -0.83
N VAL A 101 6.18 9.62 -0.85
CA VAL A 101 5.81 8.20 -0.65
C VAL A 101 5.20 7.98 0.74
N GLY A 102 5.76 8.61 1.80
CA GLY A 102 5.20 8.57 3.15
C GLY A 102 3.80 9.18 3.25
N CYS A 103 3.50 10.19 2.44
CA CYS A 103 2.18 10.84 2.38
C CYS A 103 1.16 10.08 1.51
N CYS A 104 1.56 8.99 0.83
CA CYS A 104 0.66 8.20 0.03
C CYS A 104 -0.31 7.36 0.89
N PRO A 105 -1.51 7.09 0.39
CA PRO A 105 -2.46 6.21 1.08
C PRO A 105 -1.94 4.76 1.14
N GLY A 106 -2.58 3.94 1.98
CA GLY A 106 -2.25 2.52 2.10
C GLY A 106 -2.29 1.79 0.75
N GLY A 107 -1.25 1.01 0.47
CA GLY A 107 -1.12 0.30 -0.80
C GLY A 107 -2.01 -0.94 -0.88
N THR A 108 -2.46 -1.27 -2.10
CA THR A 108 -3.27 -2.47 -2.37
C THR A 108 -2.54 -3.77 -2.03
N ALA A 109 -1.20 -3.76 -2.03
CA ALA A 109 -0.38 -4.89 -1.64
C ALA A 109 -0.63 -5.32 -0.18
N SER A 110 -0.93 -4.36 0.72
CA SER A 110 -1.24 -4.66 2.12
C SER A 110 -2.49 -5.55 2.27
N ASN A 111 -3.47 -5.39 1.39
CA ASN A 111 -4.68 -6.20 1.37
C ASN A 111 -4.36 -7.67 1.02
N VAL A 112 -3.43 -7.89 0.07
CA VAL A 112 -2.97 -9.24 -0.29
C VAL A 112 -2.21 -9.88 0.86
N VAL A 113 -1.34 -9.12 1.53
CA VAL A 113 -0.62 -9.61 2.72
C VAL A 113 -1.60 -9.95 3.84
N THR A 114 -2.62 -9.12 4.08
CA THR A 114 -3.67 -9.38 5.07
C THR A 114 -4.44 -10.66 4.75
N LEU A 115 -4.75 -10.90 3.47
CA LEU A 115 -5.42 -12.14 3.03
C LEU A 115 -4.55 -13.37 3.30
N ILE A 116 -3.26 -13.33 2.97
CA ILE A 116 -2.31 -14.43 3.20
C ILE A 116 -2.12 -14.68 4.69
N ALA A 117 -2.05 -13.62 5.49
CA ALA A 117 -1.94 -13.67 6.94
C ALA A 117 -3.24 -14.10 7.64
N LYS A 118 -4.33 -14.38 6.90
CA LYS A 118 -5.66 -14.72 7.42
C LYS A 118 -6.20 -13.64 8.38
N GLY A 119 -5.85 -12.38 8.15
CA GLY A 119 -6.34 -11.22 8.88
C GLY A 119 -7.70 -10.74 8.37
N ASP A 120 -8.17 -9.61 8.91
CA ASP A 120 -9.44 -8.99 8.50
C ASP A 120 -9.27 -8.23 7.17
N VAL A 121 -9.52 -8.92 6.07
CA VAL A 121 -9.43 -8.36 4.70
C VAL A 121 -10.45 -7.25 4.49
N ALA A 122 -11.65 -7.36 5.07
CA ALA A 122 -12.68 -6.33 4.93
C ALA A 122 -12.23 -5.01 5.55
N LEU A 123 -11.66 -5.06 6.74
CA LEU A 123 -11.07 -3.89 7.40
C LEU A 123 -9.94 -3.29 6.56
N SER A 124 -9.05 -4.12 6.04
CA SER A 124 -7.91 -3.68 5.22
C SER A 124 -8.38 -2.96 3.93
N VAL A 125 -9.36 -3.52 3.23
CA VAL A 125 -9.92 -2.93 2.00
C VAL A 125 -10.64 -1.61 2.30
N VAL A 126 -11.45 -1.56 3.36
CA VAL A 126 -12.15 -0.33 3.77
C VAL A 126 -11.15 0.75 4.17
N MET A 127 -10.13 0.42 4.96
CA MET A 127 -9.06 1.37 5.33
C MET A 127 -8.33 1.91 4.11
N THR A 128 -7.95 1.04 3.17
CA THR A 128 -7.29 1.45 1.92
C THR A 128 -8.20 2.39 1.12
N SER A 129 -9.49 2.10 1.02
CA SER A 129 -10.44 2.93 0.30
C SER A 129 -10.61 4.32 0.96
N ILE A 130 -10.80 4.37 2.27
CA ILE A 130 -10.94 5.62 3.02
C ILE A 130 -9.65 6.44 2.94
N SER A 131 -8.48 5.80 3.13
CA SER A 131 -7.19 6.50 3.02
C SER A 131 -6.94 7.05 1.61
N THR A 132 -7.38 6.35 0.57
CA THR A 132 -7.25 6.83 -0.82
C THR A 132 -8.10 8.08 -1.05
N VAL A 133 -9.34 8.12 -0.55
CA VAL A 133 -10.18 9.32 -0.64
C VAL A 133 -9.58 10.47 0.19
N ALA A 134 -9.13 10.18 1.40
CA ALA A 134 -8.50 11.18 2.26
C ALA A 134 -7.20 11.73 1.67
N ALA A 135 -6.42 10.91 0.95
CA ALA A 135 -5.17 11.29 0.31
C ALA A 135 -5.32 12.42 -0.70
N VAL A 136 -6.47 12.54 -1.36
CA VAL A 136 -6.74 13.63 -2.32
C VAL A 136 -6.47 15.02 -1.69
N VAL A 137 -6.79 15.16 -0.39
CA VAL A 137 -6.59 16.41 0.35
C VAL A 137 -5.35 16.35 1.24
N LEU A 138 -5.14 15.25 1.95
CA LEU A 138 -4.07 15.15 2.94
C LEU A 138 -2.68 15.04 2.32
N THR A 139 -2.52 14.32 1.21
CA THR A 139 -1.21 14.15 0.58
C THR A 139 -0.59 15.47 0.11
N PRO A 140 -1.29 16.36 -0.64
CA PRO A 140 -0.72 17.64 -1.01
C PRO A 140 -0.43 18.52 0.20
N LEU A 141 -1.32 18.58 1.20
CA LEU A 141 -1.12 19.38 2.41
C LEU A 141 0.12 18.92 3.20
N LEU A 142 0.23 17.61 3.46
CA LEU A 142 1.36 17.07 4.21
C LEU A 142 2.69 17.23 3.46
N LYS A 143 2.67 17.01 2.15
CA LYS A 143 3.85 17.24 1.30
C LYS A 143 4.30 18.70 1.38
N ASP A 144 3.40 19.65 1.29
CA ASP A 144 3.75 21.09 1.34
C ASP A 144 4.28 21.46 2.73
N VAL A 145 3.71 20.96 3.82
CA VAL A 145 4.18 21.24 5.19
C VAL A 145 5.55 20.60 5.47
N LEU A 146 5.77 19.36 5.02
CA LEU A 146 6.99 18.60 5.36
C LEU A 146 8.13 18.79 4.37
N ALA A 147 7.85 19.12 3.12
CA ALA A 147 8.86 19.29 2.08
C ALA A 147 9.24 20.77 1.84
N SER A 148 8.57 21.73 2.50
CA SER A 148 8.90 23.15 2.43
C SER A 148 10.00 23.56 3.43
N GLN A 149 10.50 22.63 4.23
CA GLN A 149 11.63 22.82 5.13
C GLN A 149 12.93 22.29 4.48
#